data_41e7bdeff44b5f6bbb14c3cc7cd9e749
#
_entry.id   41e7bdeff44b5f6bbb14c3cc7cd9e749
#
_cell.length_a   1.000
_cell.length_b   1.000
_cell.length_c   1.000
_cell.angle_alpha   90.00
_cell.angle_beta   90.00
_cell.angle_gamma   90.00
#
_symmetry.space_group_name_H-M   'P 1'
#
loop_
_entity.id
_entity.type
_entity.pdbx_description
1 polymer ?
#
loop_
_entity_poly.entity_id
_entity_poly.type
_entity_poly.pdbx_seq_one_letter_code
_entity_poly.pdbx_strand_id
1 'polypeptide(L)'
;MRTLTWPWSGSIRAWPVGGLGSRTWRGSKKSGWEAAHGAVERDGELPGVTVSSLCRRLGMSRQNYYARRRQRQRRQVDQELVAGLVRRERQRQPRLGARKVHHRLKRELAQAGVRIGRDRLFEVLRAKDLLLAPLAAQYPHTTQSYHNLPVFGNQVKAKVLAGPNEVWVSDLTYLRTQEGYLYLALITDKFSRKVVGYHVGDTLEAVGCVRALERALLDLPAQARPIHHSDQGSQYCCHQYVSRLQAHGLGISMTESNHCAENALAERMNGILKQEYGLGVEFGLKADARRAVDQGVWLYNTQRPHTALDYQTPAQVHQAGLN
;
A
#
# COMPACT_ATOMS: atom_id res chain seq x y z
N MET A 1 -15.36 20.00 -6.81
CA MET A 1 -14.51 18.80 -6.72
C MET A 1 -13.22 19.08 -7.46
N ARG A 2 -12.13 19.39 -6.76
CA ARG A 2 -10.82 19.63 -7.39
C ARG A 2 -10.18 18.26 -7.64
N THR A 3 -9.86 17.97 -8.88
CA THR A 3 -9.09 16.79 -9.28
C THR A 3 -7.68 16.89 -8.67
N LEU A 4 -7.40 15.99 -7.73
CA LEU A 4 -6.07 15.83 -7.12
C LEU A 4 -5.16 15.21 -8.17
N THR A 5 -4.31 16.02 -8.80
CA THR A 5 -3.22 15.53 -9.64
C THR A 5 -1.99 15.29 -8.78
N TRP A 6 -1.46 14.08 -8.80
CA TRP A 6 -0.17 13.75 -8.22
C TRP A 6 0.94 14.48 -8.98
N PRO A 7 2.04 14.92 -8.32
CA PRO A 7 3.18 15.55 -8.99
C PRO A 7 3.97 14.60 -9.92
N TRP A 8 3.45 13.42 -10.21
CA TRP A 8 4.09 12.34 -10.97
C TRP A 8 3.50 12.12 -12.35
N SER A 9 3.19 13.15 -13.12
CA SER A 9 2.90 13.02 -14.56
C SER A 9 4.17 12.93 -15.43
N GLY A 10 5.32 12.61 -14.82
CA GLY A 10 6.58 12.31 -15.52
C GLY A 10 6.57 10.90 -16.11
N SER A 11 6.81 10.79 -17.40
CA SER A 11 6.90 9.57 -18.20
C SER A 11 7.72 8.48 -17.50
N ILE A 12 7.09 7.33 -17.23
CA ILE A 12 7.78 6.09 -16.84
C ILE A 12 8.62 5.64 -18.01
N ARG A 13 9.95 5.87 -17.97
CA ARG A 13 10.89 5.28 -18.92
C ARG A 13 10.86 3.76 -18.75
N ALA A 14 10.50 3.06 -19.82
CA ALA A 14 10.61 1.62 -19.90
C ALA A 14 12.09 1.21 -19.80
N TRP A 15 12.40 0.30 -18.87
CA TRP A 15 13.70 -0.35 -18.78
C TRP A 15 13.77 -1.51 -19.77
N PRO A 16 14.92 -1.76 -20.41
CA PRO A 16 15.06 -2.83 -21.39
C PRO A 16 14.97 -4.20 -20.70
N VAL A 17 14.11 -5.05 -21.24
CA VAL A 17 13.95 -6.44 -20.82
C VAL A 17 15.12 -7.24 -21.40
N GLY A 18 16.06 -7.63 -20.53
CA GLY A 18 17.10 -8.59 -20.85
C GLY A 18 16.51 -9.98 -21.14
N GLY A 19 16.95 -10.61 -22.22
CA GLY A 19 16.44 -11.86 -22.74
C GLY A 19 16.54 -13.02 -21.76
N LEU A 20 15.47 -13.82 -21.68
CA LEU A 20 15.45 -15.14 -21.05
C LEU A 20 15.22 -16.20 -22.12
N GLY A 21 16.14 -17.14 -22.11
CA GLY A 21 16.29 -18.23 -23.07
C GLY A 21 15.06 -19.09 -23.29
N SER A 22 15.00 -19.61 -24.50
CA SER A 22 14.03 -20.56 -25.03
C SER A 22 13.90 -21.82 -24.16
N ARG A 23 12.80 -21.99 -23.45
CA ARG A 23 12.34 -23.29 -22.97
C ARG A 23 11.26 -23.83 -23.91
N THR A 24 11.57 -24.92 -24.57
CA THR A 24 10.66 -25.68 -25.44
C THR A 24 9.42 -26.12 -24.66
N TRP A 25 8.28 -25.57 -24.98
CA TRP A 25 6.97 -25.96 -24.48
C TRP A 25 6.42 -27.15 -25.30
N ARG A 26 6.18 -28.28 -24.67
CA ARG A 26 5.33 -29.36 -25.25
C ARG A 26 3.88 -28.86 -25.18
N GLY A 27 3.34 -28.43 -26.32
CA GLY A 27 2.01 -27.86 -26.42
C GLY A 27 0.89 -28.89 -26.22
N SER A 28 -0.06 -28.54 -25.34
CA SER A 28 -1.34 -29.23 -25.26
C SER A 28 -2.24 -28.81 -26.45
N LYS A 29 -3.27 -29.62 -26.78
CA LYS A 29 -4.26 -29.33 -27.85
C LYS A 29 -4.90 -27.93 -27.78
N LYS A 30 -4.80 -27.26 -26.63
CA LYS A 30 -5.25 -25.89 -26.35
C LYS A 30 -4.38 -24.83 -27.04
N SER A 31 -3.07 -25.05 -27.17
CA SER A 31 -2.11 -24.12 -27.78
C SER A 31 -2.20 -24.10 -29.30
N GLY A 32 -2.53 -25.23 -29.95
CA GLY A 32 -2.72 -25.30 -31.40
C GLY A 32 -3.94 -24.49 -31.87
N TRP A 33 -5.02 -24.51 -31.08
CA TRP A 33 -6.22 -23.73 -31.38
C TRP A 33 -5.98 -22.21 -31.20
N GLU A 34 -5.26 -21.82 -30.14
CA GLU A 34 -4.94 -20.41 -29.88
C GLU A 34 -4.01 -19.83 -30.94
N ALA A 35 -3.04 -20.62 -31.40
CA ALA A 35 -2.13 -20.22 -32.48
C ALA A 35 -2.87 -20.10 -33.85
N ALA A 36 -3.71 -21.07 -34.20
CA ALA A 36 -4.48 -21.06 -35.45
C ALA A 36 -5.52 -19.92 -35.48
N HIS A 37 -6.18 -19.65 -34.35
CA HIS A 37 -7.15 -18.56 -34.24
C HIS A 37 -6.46 -17.19 -34.30
N GLY A 38 -5.31 -17.04 -33.64
CA GLY A 38 -4.53 -15.78 -33.65
C GLY A 38 -3.93 -15.47 -35.02
N ALA A 39 -3.66 -16.48 -35.85
CA ALA A 39 -3.24 -16.28 -37.23
C ALA A 39 -4.41 -15.76 -38.10
N VAL A 40 -5.60 -16.31 -37.95
CA VAL A 40 -6.80 -15.84 -38.70
C VAL A 40 -7.23 -14.43 -38.28
N GLU A 41 -7.05 -14.03 -37.01
CA GLU A 41 -7.40 -12.67 -36.56
C GLU A 41 -6.40 -11.60 -36.95
N ARG A 42 -5.10 -11.94 -37.10
CA ARG A 42 -4.06 -10.95 -37.42
C ARG A 42 -3.97 -10.59 -38.90
N ASP A 43 -4.24 -11.53 -39.77
CA ASP A 43 -4.03 -11.35 -41.21
C ASP A 43 -5.31 -11.15 -42.02
N GLY A 44 -6.47 -10.97 -41.36
CA GLY A 44 -7.72 -10.56 -42.02
C GLY A 44 -8.26 -11.51 -43.07
N GLU A 45 -7.57 -12.56 -43.47
CA GLU A 45 -7.94 -13.72 -44.27
C GLU A 45 -6.66 -14.43 -44.73
N LEU A 46 -6.38 -15.58 -44.14
CA LEU A 46 -5.43 -16.47 -44.81
C LEU A 46 -6.06 -16.91 -46.14
N PRO A 47 -5.48 -16.61 -47.31
CA PRO A 47 -6.05 -16.99 -48.58
C PRO A 47 -6.34 -18.48 -48.61
N GLY A 48 -7.63 -18.86 -48.77
CA GLY A 48 -8.08 -20.26 -48.87
C GLY A 48 -8.44 -20.97 -47.56
N VAL A 49 -8.35 -20.32 -46.36
CA VAL A 49 -8.78 -20.93 -45.10
C VAL A 49 -10.16 -20.45 -44.67
N THR A 50 -11.19 -21.24 -44.90
CA THR A 50 -12.56 -20.94 -44.44
C THR A 50 -12.75 -21.42 -43.00
N VAL A 51 -13.68 -20.79 -42.24
CA VAL A 51 -14.05 -21.25 -40.87
C VAL A 51 -14.46 -22.73 -40.90
N SER A 52 -15.06 -23.19 -41.96
CA SER A 52 -15.47 -24.60 -42.13
C SER A 52 -14.26 -25.53 -42.24
N SER A 53 -13.23 -25.16 -43.03
CA SER A 53 -12.01 -25.96 -43.16
C SER A 53 -11.19 -25.96 -41.85
N LEU A 54 -11.16 -24.83 -41.14
CA LEU A 54 -10.51 -24.70 -39.82
C LEU A 54 -11.22 -25.60 -38.77
N CYS A 55 -12.55 -25.54 -38.72
CA CYS A 55 -13.33 -26.38 -37.80
C CYS A 55 -13.12 -27.86 -38.06
N ARG A 56 -13.05 -28.29 -39.32
CA ARG A 56 -12.80 -29.67 -39.71
C ARG A 56 -11.41 -30.13 -39.24
N ARG A 57 -10.37 -29.31 -39.43
CA ARG A 57 -9.01 -29.60 -38.99
C ARG A 57 -8.87 -29.67 -37.45
N LEU A 58 -9.61 -28.85 -36.74
CA LEU A 58 -9.59 -28.78 -35.27
C LEU A 58 -10.55 -29.78 -34.59
N GLY A 59 -11.33 -30.53 -35.35
CA GLY A 59 -12.31 -31.50 -34.82
C GLY A 59 -13.43 -30.80 -34.00
N MET A 60 -13.87 -29.62 -34.41
CA MET A 60 -14.90 -28.86 -33.68
C MET A 60 -16.06 -28.41 -34.61
N SER A 61 -17.24 -28.24 -34.05
CA SER A 61 -18.37 -27.68 -34.80
C SER A 61 -18.20 -26.16 -35.01
N ARG A 62 -18.78 -25.62 -36.11
CA ARG A 62 -18.86 -24.18 -36.37
C ARG A 62 -19.53 -23.42 -35.21
N GLN A 63 -20.58 -24.02 -34.63
CA GLN A 63 -21.29 -23.43 -33.49
C GLN A 63 -20.36 -23.27 -32.28
N ASN A 64 -19.55 -24.29 -31.97
CA ASN A 64 -18.57 -24.25 -30.90
C ASN A 64 -17.46 -23.21 -31.17
N TYR A 65 -17.00 -23.07 -32.43
CA TYR A 65 -16.04 -22.04 -32.84
C TYR A 65 -16.57 -20.63 -32.54
N TYR A 66 -17.78 -20.29 -33.00
CA TYR A 66 -18.36 -18.98 -32.78
C TYR A 66 -18.69 -18.71 -31.28
N ALA A 67 -19.11 -19.75 -30.55
CA ALA A 67 -19.31 -19.64 -29.10
C ALA A 67 -18.01 -19.31 -28.36
N ARG A 68 -16.92 -20.01 -28.70
CA ARG A 68 -15.58 -19.71 -28.14
C ARG A 68 -15.06 -18.33 -28.53
N ARG A 69 -15.28 -17.91 -29.79
CA ARG A 69 -14.91 -16.57 -30.27
C ARG A 69 -15.63 -15.48 -29.47
N ARG A 70 -16.95 -15.58 -29.31
CA ARG A 70 -17.74 -14.65 -28.49
C ARG A 70 -17.27 -14.63 -27.02
N GLN A 71 -17.00 -15.80 -26.45
CA GLN A 71 -16.48 -15.89 -25.07
C GLN A 71 -15.11 -15.23 -24.93
N ARG A 72 -14.22 -15.39 -25.92
CA ARG A 72 -12.90 -14.74 -25.94
C ARG A 72 -13.01 -13.22 -26.03
N GLN A 73 -13.84 -12.72 -26.93
CA GLN A 73 -14.11 -11.29 -27.07
C GLN A 73 -14.65 -10.68 -25.76
N ARG A 74 -15.64 -11.33 -25.12
CA ARG A 74 -16.14 -10.91 -23.82
C ARG A 74 -15.02 -10.88 -22.78
N ARG A 75 -14.21 -11.94 -22.68
CA ARG A 75 -13.08 -12.00 -21.75
C ARG A 75 -12.06 -10.90 -22.01
N GLN A 76 -11.85 -10.52 -23.24
CA GLN A 76 -10.90 -9.47 -23.63
C GLN A 76 -11.42 -8.09 -23.23
N VAL A 77 -12.69 -7.81 -23.47
CA VAL A 77 -13.38 -6.60 -23.00
C VAL A 77 -13.35 -6.52 -21.47
N ASP A 78 -13.66 -7.61 -20.78
CA ASP A 78 -13.61 -7.67 -19.33
C ASP A 78 -12.19 -7.38 -18.78
N GLN A 79 -11.14 -7.88 -19.47
CA GLN A 79 -9.75 -7.63 -19.06
C GLN A 79 -9.34 -6.17 -19.24
N GLU A 80 -9.77 -5.50 -20.31
CA GLU A 80 -9.51 -4.08 -20.53
C GLU A 80 -10.25 -3.23 -19.50
N LEU A 81 -11.51 -3.53 -19.21
CA LEU A 81 -12.27 -2.86 -18.17
C LEU A 81 -11.57 -3.00 -16.80
N VAL A 82 -11.19 -4.23 -16.42
CA VAL A 82 -10.46 -4.49 -15.17
C VAL A 82 -9.16 -3.69 -15.13
N ALA A 83 -8.38 -3.68 -16.21
CA ALA A 83 -7.13 -2.94 -16.28
C ALA A 83 -7.36 -1.42 -16.14
N GLY A 84 -8.39 -0.88 -16.78
CA GLY A 84 -8.78 0.53 -16.68
C GLY A 84 -9.15 0.92 -15.25
N LEU A 85 -9.96 0.11 -14.58
CA LEU A 85 -10.37 0.33 -13.19
C LEU A 85 -9.17 0.28 -12.23
N VAL A 86 -8.24 -0.67 -12.44
CA VAL A 86 -7.03 -0.79 -11.64
C VAL A 86 -6.12 0.43 -11.83
N ARG A 87 -5.92 0.90 -13.08
CA ARG A 87 -5.13 2.11 -13.36
C ARG A 87 -5.74 3.32 -12.66
N ARG A 88 -7.06 3.49 -12.73
CA ARG A 88 -7.78 4.59 -12.06
C ARG A 88 -7.61 4.54 -10.54
N GLU A 89 -7.76 3.37 -9.90
CA GLU A 89 -7.55 3.22 -8.47
C GLU A 89 -6.11 3.54 -8.08
N ARG A 90 -5.13 3.15 -8.90
CA ARG A 90 -3.71 3.43 -8.68
C ARG A 90 -3.29 4.87 -8.93
N GLN A 91 -4.09 5.68 -9.59
CA GLN A 91 -3.89 7.13 -9.59
C GLN A 91 -4.03 7.73 -8.19
N ARG A 92 -4.85 7.13 -7.33
CA ARG A 92 -5.04 7.55 -5.92
C ARG A 92 -4.10 6.84 -4.97
N GLN A 93 -3.87 5.56 -5.19
CA GLN A 93 -3.04 4.68 -4.35
C GLN A 93 -2.04 3.91 -5.24
N PRO A 94 -0.92 4.53 -5.65
CA PRO A 94 -0.07 4.05 -6.74
C PRO A 94 0.43 2.62 -6.59
N ARG A 95 0.69 2.20 -5.36
CA ARG A 95 1.23 0.86 -5.08
C ARG A 95 0.29 -0.02 -4.24
N LEU A 96 -1.03 0.20 -4.36
CA LEU A 96 -2.01 -0.68 -3.73
C LEU A 96 -1.90 -2.10 -4.31
N GLY A 97 -1.61 -3.08 -3.45
CA GLY A 97 -1.41 -4.48 -3.84
C GLY A 97 -2.68 -5.15 -4.37
N ALA A 98 -2.53 -6.15 -5.24
CA ALA A 98 -3.62 -6.80 -5.98
C ALA A 98 -4.80 -7.29 -5.12
N ARG A 99 -4.54 -7.85 -3.92
CA ARG A 99 -5.61 -8.31 -3.01
C ARG A 99 -6.51 -7.17 -2.54
N LYS A 100 -5.91 -6.04 -2.20
CA LYS A 100 -6.64 -4.84 -1.75
C LYS A 100 -7.37 -4.18 -2.92
N VAL A 101 -6.74 -4.14 -4.10
CA VAL A 101 -7.39 -3.69 -5.35
C VAL A 101 -8.63 -4.55 -5.65
N HIS A 102 -8.50 -5.88 -5.57
CA HIS A 102 -9.64 -6.78 -5.77
C HIS A 102 -10.80 -6.46 -4.82
N HIS A 103 -10.49 -6.26 -3.52
CA HIS A 103 -11.51 -5.91 -2.53
C HIS A 103 -12.18 -4.56 -2.85
N ARG A 104 -11.39 -3.54 -3.17
CA ARG A 104 -11.87 -2.19 -3.51
C ARG A 104 -12.79 -2.17 -4.73
N LEU A 105 -12.40 -2.88 -5.78
CA LEU A 105 -13.11 -2.88 -7.06
C LEU A 105 -14.24 -3.91 -7.14
N LYS A 106 -14.40 -4.79 -6.14
CA LYS A 106 -15.38 -5.90 -6.16
C LYS A 106 -16.79 -5.43 -6.49
N ARG A 107 -17.25 -4.35 -5.84
CA ARG A 107 -18.61 -3.81 -6.05
C ARG A 107 -18.78 -3.22 -7.45
N GLU A 108 -17.82 -2.45 -7.91
CA GLU A 108 -17.85 -1.79 -9.22
C GLU A 108 -17.76 -2.80 -10.37
N LEU A 109 -16.90 -3.81 -10.23
CA LEU A 109 -16.83 -4.92 -11.18
C LEU A 109 -18.15 -5.70 -11.26
N ALA A 110 -18.79 -5.95 -10.10
CA ALA A 110 -20.08 -6.62 -10.06
C ALA A 110 -21.18 -5.78 -10.76
N GLN A 111 -21.20 -4.47 -10.57
CA GLN A 111 -22.11 -3.54 -11.25
C GLN A 111 -21.90 -3.53 -12.77
N ALA A 112 -20.65 -3.67 -13.22
CA ALA A 112 -20.30 -3.81 -14.63
C ALA A 112 -20.55 -5.22 -15.20
N GLY A 113 -21.12 -6.15 -14.42
CA GLY A 113 -21.37 -7.54 -14.83
C GLY A 113 -20.14 -8.42 -14.89
N VAL A 114 -18.98 -7.94 -14.41
CA VAL A 114 -17.72 -8.68 -14.43
C VAL A 114 -17.50 -9.38 -13.11
N ARG A 115 -17.54 -10.72 -13.12
CA ARG A 115 -17.20 -11.55 -11.96
C ARG A 115 -15.78 -12.09 -12.10
N ILE A 116 -14.86 -11.58 -11.30
CA ILE A 116 -13.46 -11.97 -11.30
C ILE A 116 -13.01 -12.37 -9.91
N GLY A 117 -12.42 -13.56 -9.78
CA GLY A 117 -11.79 -14.00 -8.54
C GLY A 117 -10.38 -13.43 -8.39
N ARG A 118 -9.82 -13.59 -7.19
CA ARG A 118 -8.46 -13.10 -6.84
C ARG A 118 -7.41 -13.59 -7.84
N ASP A 119 -7.36 -14.87 -8.10
CA ASP A 119 -6.29 -15.48 -8.91
C ASP A 119 -6.42 -15.07 -10.39
N ARG A 120 -7.65 -14.97 -10.88
CA ARG A 120 -7.91 -14.44 -12.22
C ARG A 120 -7.52 -12.97 -12.35
N LEU A 121 -7.73 -12.15 -11.31
CA LEU A 121 -7.22 -10.78 -11.30
C LEU A 121 -5.69 -10.75 -11.42
N PHE A 122 -4.97 -11.61 -10.68
CA PHE A 122 -3.52 -11.70 -10.81
C PHE A 122 -3.05 -12.04 -12.23
N GLU A 123 -3.75 -12.95 -12.92
CA GLU A 123 -3.46 -13.27 -14.32
C GLU A 123 -3.67 -12.05 -15.23
N VAL A 124 -4.77 -11.33 -15.06
CA VAL A 124 -5.04 -10.10 -15.83
C VAL A 124 -3.98 -9.04 -15.58
N LEU A 125 -3.63 -8.79 -14.31
CA LEU A 125 -2.58 -7.83 -13.96
C LEU A 125 -1.23 -8.20 -14.55
N ARG A 126 -0.89 -9.50 -14.56
CA ARG A 126 0.35 -10.00 -15.20
C ARG A 126 0.32 -9.79 -16.71
N ALA A 127 -0.79 -10.15 -17.38
CA ALA A 127 -0.93 -10.00 -18.82
C ALA A 127 -0.94 -8.55 -19.31
N LYS A 128 -1.24 -7.59 -18.43
CA LYS A 128 -1.29 -6.14 -18.70
C LYS A 128 -0.13 -5.37 -18.10
N ASP A 129 0.92 -6.04 -17.63
CA ASP A 129 2.10 -5.46 -16.97
C ASP A 129 1.74 -4.52 -15.79
N LEU A 130 0.67 -4.89 -15.08
CA LEU A 130 0.17 -4.14 -13.91
C LEU A 130 0.57 -4.77 -12.57
N LEU A 131 1.43 -5.79 -12.54
CA LEU A 131 1.98 -6.30 -11.29
C LEU A 131 3.02 -5.32 -10.74
N LEU A 132 2.95 -5.10 -9.42
CA LEU A 132 3.92 -4.22 -8.75
C LEU A 132 5.22 -4.97 -8.50
N ALA A 133 6.34 -4.42 -8.98
CA ALA A 133 7.66 -4.92 -8.62
C ALA A 133 7.96 -4.60 -7.14
N PRO A 134 8.70 -5.48 -6.42
CA PRO A 134 9.24 -5.16 -5.11
C PRO A 134 10.13 -3.91 -5.19
N LEU A 135 10.08 -3.04 -4.18
CA LEU A 135 11.05 -1.96 -4.02
C LEU A 135 12.25 -2.50 -3.26
N ALA A 136 13.46 -2.13 -3.68
CA ALA A 136 14.66 -2.40 -2.92
C ALA A 136 14.57 -1.70 -1.56
N ALA A 137 14.81 -2.45 -0.48
CA ALA A 137 14.85 -1.89 0.85
C ALA A 137 16.17 -1.12 1.03
N GLN A 138 16.09 0.18 1.31
CA GLN A 138 17.22 0.98 1.75
C GLN A 138 16.95 1.39 3.19
N TYR A 139 17.75 0.90 4.12
CA TYR A 139 17.63 1.18 5.55
C TYR A 139 18.83 1.97 6.03
N PRO A 140 18.75 3.26 6.29
CA PRO A 140 19.69 3.94 7.16
C PRO A 140 19.26 3.83 8.61
N HIS A 141 20.25 3.76 9.50
CA HIS A 141 20.04 3.82 10.94
C HIS A 141 19.65 5.24 11.35
N THR A 142 18.51 5.39 12.00
CA THR A 142 18.00 6.68 12.51
C THR A 142 17.94 6.75 14.04
N THR A 143 18.17 5.63 14.73
CA THR A 143 18.01 5.54 16.17
C THR A 143 19.35 5.70 16.86
N GLN A 144 19.48 6.73 17.72
CA GLN A 144 20.59 6.96 18.61
C GLN A 144 20.20 6.54 20.02
N SER A 145 20.44 5.26 20.34
CA SER A 145 20.01 4.65 21.62
C SER A 145 21.05 4.78 22.75
N TYR A 146 22.25 5.30 22.46
CA TYR A 146 23.31 5.48 23.47
C TYR A 146 23.20 6.87 24.08
N HIS A 147 22.47 6.99 25.18
CA HIS A 147 22.32 8.24 25.94
C HIS A 147 22.03 7.94 27.42
N ASN A 148 22.23 8.93 28.31
CA ASN A 148 21.98 8.85 29.76
C ASN A 148 20.56 9.37 30.14
N LEU A 149 19.59 9.38 29.21
CA LEU A 149 18.24 9.82 29.48
C LEU A 149 17.40 8.69 30.10
N PRO A 150 16.31 9.01 30.84
CA PRO A 150 15.44 8.01 31.46
C PRO A 150 14.83 7.06 30.42
N VAL A 151 14.90 5.76 30.70
CA VAL A 151 14.27 4.70 29.88
C VAL A 151 13.16 4.07 30.71
N PHE A 152 12.02 3.78 30.07
CA PHE A 152 10.83 3.21 30.71
C PHE A 152 10.64 1.76 30.27
N GLY A 153 10.17 0.91 31.21
CA GLY A 153 9.94 -0.51 30.95
C GLY A 153 8.84 -0.75 29.90
N ASN A 154 8.87 -1.91 29.24
CA ASN A 154 7.88 -2.31 28.25
C ASN A 154 6.56 -2.74 28.92
N GLN A 155 5.51 -1.93 28.77
CA GLN A 155 4.20 -2.16 29.34
C GLN A 155 3.19 -2.76 28.31
N VAL A 156 3.61 -2.96 27.05
CA VAL A 156 2.69 -3.33 25.96
C VAL A 156 2.90 -4.74 25.42
N LYS A 157 3.91 -5.47 25.91
CA LYS A 157 4.33 -6.78 25.40
C LYS A 157 3.22 -7.84 25.47
N ALA A 158 2.49 -7.89 26.58
CA ALA A 158 1.41 -8.85 26.82
C ALA A 158 0.01 -8.21 26.81
N LYS A 159 -0.10 -6.93 26.42
CA LYS A 159 -1.39 -6.23 26.50
C LYS A 159 -2.30 -6.64 25.33
N VAL A 160 -3.44 -7.23 25.68
CA VAL A 160 -4.55 -7.47 24.76
C VAL A 160 -5.38 -6.19 24.67
N LEU A 161 -5.61 -5.72 23.45
CA LEU A 161 -6.34 -4.48 23.19
C LEU A 161 -7.81 -4.78 22.96
N ALA A 162 -8.69 -4.07 23.67
CA ALA A 162 -10.14 -4.15 23.50
C ALA A 162 -10.67 -3.06 22.56
N GLY A 163 -9.96 -1.92 22.43
CA GLY A 163 -10.41 -0.80 21.63
C GLY A 163 -9.30 0.17 21.21
N PRO A 164 -9.67 1.22 20.47
CA PRO A 164 -8.76 2.29 20.10
C PRO A 164 -8.35 3.13 21.32
N ASN A 165 -7.24 3.85 21.18
CA ASN A 165 -6.68 4.71 22.22
C ASN A 165 -6.27 4.02 23.52
N GLU A 166 -5.96 2.73 23.47
CA GLU A 166 -5.33 2.04 24.56
C GLU A 166 -3.80 2.04 24.48
N VAL A 167 -3.26 1.88 23.28
CA VAL A 167 -1.83 1.90 23.02
C VAL A 167 -1.56 2.66 21.72
N TRP A 168 -0.69 3.66 21.81
CA TRP A 168 -0.13 4.35 20.68
C TRP A 168 1.32 3.92 20.49
N VAL A 169 1.73 3.65 19.26
CA VAL A 169 3.11 3.35 18.91
C VAL A 169 3.69 4.46 18.07
N SER A 170 4.93 4.83 18.36
CA SER A 170 5.61 5.93 17.68
C SER A 170 6.91 5.49 17.06
N ASP A 171 7.23 6.09 15.93
CA ASP A 171 8.50 5.93 15.27
C ASP A 171 8.83 7.18 14.45
N LEU A 172 10.13 7.40 14.22
CA LEU A 172 10.66 8.52 13.47
C LEU A 172 11.38 8.00 12.24
N THR A 173 11.07 8.60 11.09
CA THR A 173 11.75 8.26 9.84
C THR A 173 12.13 9.51 9.07
N TYR A 174 13.02 9.39 8.10
CA TYR A 174 13.43 10.51 7.25
C TYR A 174 12.87 10.37 5.83
N LEU A 175 12.73 11.50 5.17
CA LEU A 175 12.39 11.65 3.77
C LEU A 175 13.55 12.37 3.07
N ARG A 176 13.91 11.91 1.88
CA ARG A 176 14.95 12.52 1.08
C ARG A 176 14.39 13.58 0.17
N THR A 177 15.06 14.73 0.10
CA THR A 177 14.77 15.77 -0.89
C THR A 177 16.09 16.31 -1.45
N GLN A 178 16.05 16.96 -2.61
CA GLN A 178 17.21 17.65 -3.16
C GLN A 178 17.66 18.84 -2.29
N GLU A 179 16.76 19.35 -1.44
CA GLU A 179 17.05 20.40 -0.45
C GLU A 179 17.53 19.85 0.90
N GLY A 180 17.85 18.53 0.99
CA GLY A 180 18.27 17.86 2.22
C GLY A 180 17.19 16.95 2.80
N TYR A 181 17.36 16.55 4.05
CA TYR A 181 16.42 15.63 4.72
C TYR A 181 15.28 16.36 5.40
N LEU A 182 14.14 15.66 5.46
CA LEU A 182 13.02 15.93 6.37
C LEU A 182 12.83 14.73 7.28
N TYR A 183 12.32 14.97 8.47
CA TYR A 183 12.08 13.96 9.50
C TYR A 183 10.58 13.86 9.77
N LEU A 184 10.04 12.66 9.60
CA LEU A 184 8.62 12.37 9.80
C LEU A 184 8.46 11.60 11.11
N ALA A 185 7.88 12.25 12.13
CA ALA A 185 7.42 11.61 13.34
C ALA A 185 5.97 11.12 13.14
N LEU A 186 5.72 9.86 13.46
CA LEU A 186 4.40 9.21 13.34
C LEU A 186 3.95 8.66 14.68
N ILE A 187 2.66 8.83 15.00
CA ILE A 187 1.99 8.16 16.11
C ILE A 187 0.81 7.38 15.55
N THR A 188 0.79 6.09 15.82
CA THR A 188 -0.20 5.15 15.28
C THR A 188 -0.93 4.45 16.41
N ASP A 189 -2.25 4.45 16.38
CA ASP A 189 -3.07 3.63 17.28
C ASP A 189 -2.86 2.13 16.99
N LYS A 190 -2.46 1.38 18.01
CA LYS A 190 -2.10 -0.04 17.85
C LYS A 190 -3.29 -0.92 17.52
N PHE A 191 -4.50 -0.57 17.96
CA PHE A 191 -5.71 -1.33 17.68
C PHE A 191 -6.21 -1.08 16.25
N SER A 192 -6.55 0.15 15.94
CA SER A 192 -7.17 0.52 14.66
C SER A 192 -6.19 0.70 13.50
N ARG A 193 -4.89 0.77 13.78
CA ARG A 193 -3.84 1.10 12.80
C ARG A 193 -3.92 2.53 12.26
N LYS A 194 -4.78 3.39 12.81
CA LYS A 194 -4.91 4.79 12.40
C LYS A 194 -3.68 5.57 12.81
N VAL A 195 -3.12 6.36 11.89
CA VAL A 195 -2.17 7.41 12.23
C VAL A 195 -2.96 8.51 12.93
N VAL A 196 -2.77 8.66 14.23
CA VAL A 196 -3.49 9.63 15.08
C VAL A 196 -2.75 10.95 15.18
N GLY A 197 -1.42 10.94 15.02
CA GLY A 197 -0.62 12.15 15.01
C GLY A 197 0.60 12.00 14.10
N TYR A 198 1.04 13.10 13.49
CA TYR A 198 2.27 13.15 12.72
C TYR A 198 2.78 14.58 12.55
N HIS A 199 4.08 14.70 12.34
CA HIS A 199 4.72 15.98 12.01
C HIS A 199 5.91 15.77 11.08
N VAL A 200 6.13 16.70 10.16
CA VAL A 200 7.29 16.72 9.25
C VAL A 200 8.18 17.90 9.62
N GLY A 201 9.29 17.60 10.29
CA GLY A 201 10.29 18.58 10.73
C GLY A 201 11.50 18.68 9.79
N ASP A 202 12.23 19.78 9.88
CA ASP A 202 13.49 19.99 9.17
C ASP A 202 14.68 19.41 9.94
N THR A 203 14.53 19.16 11.25
CA THR A 203 15.56 18.65 12.14
C THR A 203 15.13 17.36 12.82
N LEU A 204 16.10 16.58 13.29
CA LEU A 204 15.90 15.34 14.06
C LEU A 204 15.61 15.61 15.54
N GLU A 205 15.33 16.82 15.92
CA GLU A 205 15.09 17.22 17.30
C GLU A 205 13.74 16.72 17.83
N ALA A 206 13.66 16.60 19.15
CA ALA A 206 12.44 16.14 19.84
C ALA A 206 11.20 17.00 19.59
N VAL A 207 11.39 18.27 19.21
CA VAL A 207 10.27 19.19 18.91
C VAL A 207 9.35 18.64 17.81
N GLY A 208 9.88 17.90 16.84
CA GLY A 208 9.09 17.24 15.80
C GLY A 208 8.18 16.15 16.38
N CYS A 209 8.71 15.34 17.29
CA CYS A 209 7.94 14.31 17.99
C CYS A 209 6.88 14.93 18.92
N VAL A 210 7.21 16.01 19.63
CA VAL A 210 6.27 16.75 20.48
C VAL A 210 5.10 17.28 19.66
N ARG A 211 5.33 17.88 18.49
CA ARG A 211 4.27 18.36 17.60
C ARG A 211 3.38 17.24 17.06
N ALA A 212 3.97 16.08 16.76
CA ALA A 212 3.19 14.90 16.39
C ALA A 212 2.29 14.43 17.53
N LEU A 213 2.80 14.44 18.78
CA LEU A 213 2.02 14.12 19.99
C LEU A 213 0.91 15.13 20.23
N GLU A 214 1.18 16.42 20.14
CA GLU A 214 0.17 17.46 20.27
C GLU A 214 -0.97 17.28 19.28
N ARG A 215 -0.65 16.96 18.04
CA ARG A 215 -1.66 16.66 17.02
C ARG A 215 -2.50 15.41 17.37
N ALA A 216 -1.88 14.37 17.92
CA ALA A 216 -2.61 13.18 18.36
C ALA A 216 -3.54 13.47 19.53
N LEU A 217 -3.15 14.36 20.43
CA LEU A 217 -3.91 14.77 21.62
C LEU A 217 -5.16 15.59 21.29
N LEU A 218 -5.18 16.31 20.13
CA LEU A 218 -6.34 17.14 19.73
C LEU A 218 -7.62 16.32 19.56
N ASP A 219 -7.50 15.09 19.03
CA ASP A 219 -8.64 14.21 18.77
C ASP A 219 -8.80 13.12 19.83
N LEU A 220 -8.00 13.17 20.92
CA LEU A 220 -8.07 12.18 21.99
C LEU A 220 -9.28 12.42 22.88
N PRO A 221 -10.18 11.43 23.06
CA PRO A 221 -11.29 11.55 24.04
C PRO A 221 -10.79 11.89 25.45
N ALA A 222 -11.50 12.75 26.14
CA ALA A 222 -11.07 13.29 27.45
C ALA A 222 -10.79 12.21 28.52
N GLN A 223 -11.45 11.06 28.42
CA GLN A 223 -11.29 9.93 29.36
C GLN A 223 -10.16 8.96 28.95
N ALA A 224 -9.72 9.01 27.68
CA ALA A 224 -8.73 8.07 27.18
C ALA A 224 -7.33 8.40 27.71
N ARG A 225 -6.59 7.37 28.10
CA ARG A 225 -5.22 7.46 28.61
C ARG A 225 -4.37 6.39 27.96
N PRO A 226 -4.03 6.55 26.66
CA PRO A 226 -3.22 5.56 25.98
C PRO A 226 -1.84 5.40 26.61
N ILE A 227 -1.31 4.19 26.53
CA ILE A 227 0.10 3.94 26.76
C ILE A 227 0.84 4.32 25.47
N HIS A 228 1.73 5.30 25.55
CA HIS A 228 2.61 5.66 24.46
C HIS A 228 3.84 4.75 24.46
N HIS A 229 4.06 4.03 23.36
CA HIS A 229 5.17 3.10 23.18
C HIS A 229 6.09 3.54 22.03
N SER A 230 7.38 3.59 22.28
CA SER A 230 8.40 3.96 21.31
C SER A 230 9.67 3.10 21.45
N ASP A 231 10.63 3.29 20.56
CA ASP A 231 12.00 2.89 20.79
C ASP A 231 12.65 3.78 21.88
N GLN A 232 13.91 3.47 22.23
CA GLN A 232 14.69 4.24 23.20
C GLN A 232 15.43 5.41 22.53
N GLY A 233 14.91 5.98 21.46
CA GLY A 233 15.52 7.15 20.81
C GLY A 233 15.53 8.37 21.73
N SER A 234 16.61 9.16 21.69
CA SER A 234 16.79 10.35 22.54
C SER A 234 15.62 11.34 22.45
N GLN A 235 14.93 11.39 21.32
CA GLN A 235 13.75 12.24 21.07
C GLN A 235 12.57 11.87 21.96
N TYR A 236 12.38 10.57 22.25
CA TYR A 236 11.30 10.06 23.11
C TYR A 236 11.68 10.04 24.60
N CYS A 237 12.99 9.94 24.90
CA CYS A 237 13.51 9.91 26.26
C CYS A 237 13.76 11.31 26.85
N CYS A 238 13.73 12.37 26.04
CA CYS A 238 14.04 13.72 26.50
C CYS A 238 12.94 14.27 27.43
N HIS A 239 13.34 15.15 28.36
CA HIS A 239 12.44 15.77 29.33
C HIS A 239 11.22 16.42 28.69
N GLN A 240 11.41 17.14 27.58
CA GLN A 240 10.32 17.85 26.88
C GLN A 240 9.22 16.89 26.43
N TYR A 241 9.55 15.72 25.87
CA TYR A 241 8.59 14.74 25.41
C TYR A 241 7.91 14.00 26.56
N VAL A 242 8.72 13.53 27.51
CA VAL A 242 8.26 12.81 28.70
C VAL A 242 7.31 13.66 29.54
N SER A 243 7.67 14.92 29.80
CA SER A 243 6.82 15.85 30.56
C SER A 243 5.46 16.09 29.85
N ARG A 244 5.43 16.09 28.51
CA ARG A 244 4.19 16.25 27.76
C ARG A 244 3.27 15.04 27.92
N LEU A 245 3.83 13.82 27.85
CA LEU A 245 3.08 12.60 28.10
C LEU A 245 2.49 12.58 29.53
N GLN A 246 3.31 12.91 30.53
CA GLN A 246 2.91 12.94 31.94
C GLN A 246 1.84 14.00 32.21
N ALA A 247 1.97 15.21 31.64
CA ALA A 247 0.98 16.28 31.80
C ALA A 247 -0.41 15.89 31.30
N HIS A 248 -0.49 14.98 30.32
CA HIS A 248 -1.75 14.44 29.80
C HIS A 248 -2.15 13.10 30.42
N GLY A 249 -1.41 12.60 31.42
CA GLY A 249 -1.68 11.34 32.11
C GLY A 249 -1.52 10.10 31.23
N LEU A 250 -0.69 10.17 30.18
CA LEU A 250 -0.42 9.03 29.31
C LEU A 250 0.60 8.09 29.96
N GLY A 251 0.40 6.78 29.81
CA GLY A 251 1.40 5.78 30.16
C GLY A 251 2.62 5.88 29.23
N ILE A 252 3.82 5.58 29.76
CA ILE A 252 5.06 5.63 28.99
C ILE A 252 5.65 4.22 28.96
N SER A 253 5.93 3.74 27.76
CA SER A 253 6.50 2.41 27.51
C SER A 253 7.57 2.52 26.42
N MET A 254 8.65 1.75 26.56
CA MET A 254 9.71 1.70 25.56
C MET A 254 10.07 0.26 25.25
N THR A 255 10.68 0.04 24.07
CA THR A 255 11.25 -1.27 23.72
C THR A 255 12.33 -1.66 24.72
N GLU A 256 12.45 -2.94 25.03
CA GLU A 256 13.60 -3.45 25.73
C GLU A 256 14.83 -3.43 24.81
N SER A 257 16.06 -3.39 25.37
CA SER A 257 17.28 -3.25 24.59
C SER A 257 17.37 -4.28 23.46
N ASN A 258 17.57 -3.79 22.23
CA ASN A 258 17.79 -4.54 20.97
C ASN A 258 16.62 -5.37 20.40
N HIS A 259 15.39 -5.14 20.79
CA HIS A 259 14.25 -5.85 20.20
C HIS A 259 13.43 -4.97 19.22
N CYS A 260 13.93 -4.82 17.96
CA CYS A 260 13.18 -4.17 16.85
C CYS A 260 11.77 -4.75 16.69
N ALA A 261 11.57 -6.04 16.99
CA ALA A 261 10.26 -6.68 16.91
C ALA A 261 9.20 -6.06 17.85
N GLU A 262 9.58 -5.40 18.92
CA GLU A 262 8.65 -4.77 19.88
C GLU A 262 8.01 -3.51 19.32
N ASN A 263 8.66 -2.79 18.39
CA ASN A 263 8.09 -1.64 17.66
C ASN A 263 7.71 -1.96 16.20
N ALA A 264 7.61 -3.25 15.86
CA ALA A 264 7.36 -3.72 14.48
C ALA A 264 6.14 -3.08 13.81
N LEU A 265 5.13 -2.65 14.60
CA LEU A 265 3.96 -1.98 14.03
C LEU A 265 4.33 -0.58 13.52
N ALA A 266 5.06 0.22 14.28
CA ALA A 266 5.46 1.56 13.87
C ALA A 266 6.42 1.51 12.68
N GLU A 267 7.41 0.59 12.70
CA GLU A 267 8.27 0.32 11.55
C GLU A 267 7.47 -0.08 10.31
N ARG A 268 6.47 -0.95 10.49
CA ARG A 268 5.56 -1.36 9.41
C ARG A 268 4.79 -0.18 8.83
N MET A 269 4.38 0.78 9.65
CA MET A 269 3.70 1.99 9.20
C MET A 269 4.59 2.84 8.31
N ASN A 270 5.82 3.09 8.74
CA ASN A 270 6.81 3.78 7.93
C ASN A 270 7.07 3.05 6.61
N GLY A 271 7.19 1.73 6.65
CA GLY A 271 7.34 0.89 5.45
C GLY A 271 6.15 1.04 4.48
N ILE A 272 4.92 1.06 4.98
CA ILE A 272 3.72 1.24 4.14
C ILE A 272 3.71 2.62 3.49
N LEU A 273 3.95 3.69 4.24
CA LEU A 273 3.96 5.05 3.71
C LEU A 273 5.07 5.23 2.67
N LYS A 274 6.27 4.72 2.94
CA LYS A 274 7.38 4.76 1.99
C LYS A 274 7.12 3.95 0.72
N GLN A 275 6.59 2.73 0.85
CA GLN A 275 6.46 1.80 -0.25
C GLN A 275 5.16 1.98 -1.04
N GLU A 276 4.02 2.18 -0.38
CA GLU A 276 2.71 2.25 -1.06
C GLU A 276 2.34 3.68 -1.47
N TYR A 277 2.81 4.70 -0.73
CA TYR A 277 2.48 6.12 -0.96
C TYR A 277 3.66 6.96 -1.48
N GLY A 278 4.74 6.30 -1.91
CA GLY A 278 5.84 6.96 -2.59
C GLY A 278 6.72 7.84 -1.71
N LEU A 279 6.59 7.79 -0.37
CA LEU A 279 7.44 8.59 0.52
C LEU A 279 8.89 8.06 0.61
N GLY A 280 9.18 6.91 0.00
CA GLY A 280 10.53 6.33 -0.07
C GLY A 280 11.40 6.86 -1.20
N VAL A 281 10.86 7.71 -2.08
CA VAL A 281 11.62 8.32 -3.18
C VAL A 281 12.24 9.65 -2.75
N GLU A 282 13.16 10.15 -3.56
CA GLU A 282 13.70 11.49 -3.39
C GLU A 282 12.78 12.53 -4.02
N PHE A 283 12.39 13.56 -3.25
CA PHE A 283 11.57 14.66 -3.72
C PHE A 283 12.44 15.81 -4.24
N GLY A 284 11.93 16.60 -5.19
CA GLY A 284 12.60 17.82 -5.64
C GLY A 284 12.65 18.85 -4.51
N LEU A 285 11.48 19.17 -3.94
CA LEU A 285 11.34 20.21 -2.91
C LEU A 285 10.84 19.63 -1.58
N LYS A 286 11.24 20.22 -0.47
CA LYS A 286 10.72 19.92 0.87
C LYS A 286 9.20 20.13 0.97
N ALA A 287 8.68 21.16 0.28
CA ALA A 287 7.26 21.44 0.24
C ALA A 287 6.45 20.31 -0.41
N ASP A 288 6.98 19.68 -1.46
CA ASP A 288 6.34 18.54 -2.12
C ASP A 288 6.30 17.32 -1.22
N ALA A 289 7.40 17.05 -0.52
CA ALA A 289 7.47 15.97 0.45
C ALA A 289 6.44 16.13 1.59
N ARG A 290 6.27 17.36 2.12
CA ARG A 290 5.26 17.66 3.16
C ARG A 290 3.84 17.39 2.64
N ARG A 291 3.50 17.89 1.44
CA ARG A 291 2.20 17.64 0.80
C ARG A 291 1.96 16.14 0.55
N ALA A 292 3.00 15.42 0.12
CA ALA A 292 2.91 13.98 -0.09
C ALA A 292 2.65 13.22 1.20
N VAL A 293 3.23 13.65 2.34
CA VAL A 293 2.93 13.07 3.66
C VAL A 293 1.49 13.30 4.05
N ASP A 294 1.00 14.54 3.96
CA ASP A 294 -0.39 14.87 4.31
C ASP A 294 -1.38 14.03 3.50
N GLN A 295 -1.17 13.95 2.20
CA GLN A 295 -1.98 13.14 1.31
C GLN A 295 -1.86 11.65 1.58
N GLY A 296 -0.63 11.15 1.80
CA GLY A 296 -0.36 9.74 2.08
C GLY A 296 -1.02 9.27 3.37
N VAL A 297 -0.93 10.05 4.44
CA VAL A 297 -1.56 9.77 5.73
C VAL A 297 -3.09 9.80 5.60
N TRP A 298 -3.65 10.79 4.91
CA TRP A 298 -5.08 10.85 4.67
C TRP A 298 -5.59 9.61 3.90
N LEU A 299 -4.96 9.27 2.78
CA LEU A 299 -5.31 8.09 1.97
C LEU A 299 -5.16 6.80 2.78
N TYR A 300 -4.08 6.68 3.55
CA TYR A 300 -3.85 5.54 4.42
C TYR A 300 -4.98 5.37 5.44
N ASN A 301 -5.33 6.43 6.14
CA ASN A 301 -6.36 6.37 7.18
C ASN A 301 -7.77 6.11 6.60
N THR A 302 -8.12 6.74 5.46
CA THR A 302 -9.51 6.81 4.99
C THR A 302 -9.83 5.91 3.80
N GLN A 303 -8.82 5.50 3.01
CA GLN A 303 -9.04 4.80 1.75
C GLN A 303 -8.38 3.43 1.67
N ARG A 304 -7.37 3.18 2.51
CA ARG A 304 -6.60 1.94 2.42
C ARG A 304 -7.27 0.80 3.19
N PRO A 305 -7.69 -0.30 2.53
CA PRO A 305 -8.20 -1.47 3.24
C PRO A 305 -7.03 -2.24 3.89
N HIS A 306 -7.23 -2.68 5.13
CA HIS A 306 -6.27 -3.49 5.88
C HIS A 306 -6.75 -4.94 5.99
N THR A 307 -5.92 -5.90 5.61
CA THR A 307 -6.26 -7.33 5.75
C THR A 307 -6.40 -7.75 7.21
N ALA A 308 -5.62 -7.16 8.12
CA ALA A 308 -5.72 -7.42 9.56
C ALA A 308 -6.92 -6.74 10.23
N LEU A 309 -7.69 -5.94 9.50
CA LEU A 309 -8.91 -5.27 9.94
C LEU A 309 -10.10 -5.69 9.05
N ASP A 310 -10.09 -6.90 8.55
CA ASP A 310 -11.12 -7.44 7.65
C ASP A 310 -11.44 -6.52 6.47
N TYR A 311 -10.38 -5.95 5.90
CA TYR A 311 -10.42 -4.97 4.81
C TYR A 311 -11.12 -3.63 5.14
N GLN A 312 -11.41 -3.35 6.39
CA GLN A 312 -11.83 -2.02 6.80
C GLN A 312 -10.65 -1.04 6.76
N THR A 313 -10.95 0.25 6.67
CA THR A 313 -9.93 1.30 6.77
C THR A 313 -9.61 1.60 8.24
N PRO A 314 -8.41 2.09 8.55
CA PRO A 314 -8.05 2.48 9.91
C PRO A 314 -9.04 3.46 10.56
N ALA A 315 -9.53 4.43 9.79
CA ALA A 315 -10.50 5.41 10.30
C ALA A 315 -11.84 4.76 10.67
N GLN A 316 -12.34 3.81 9.85
CA GLN A 316 -13.59 3.09 10.14
C GLN A 316 -13.49 2.30 11.44
N VAL A 317 -12.39 1.52 11.61
CA VAL A 317 -12.19 0.73 12.85
C VAL A 317 -11.99 1.62 14.06
N HIS A 318 -11.26 2.73 13.92
CA HIS A 318 -11.05 3.67 15.01
C HIS A 318 -12.35 4.30 15.48
N GLN A 319 -13.19 4.74 14.55
CA GLN A 319 -14.48 5.35 14.87
C GLN A 319 -15.48 4.35 15.46
N ALA A 320 -15.55 3.12 14.90
CA ALA A 320 -16.44 2.08 15.41
C ALA A 320 -16.11 1.66 16.85
N GLY A 321 -14.84 1.71 17.26
CA GLY A 321 -14.42 1.36 18.62
C GLY A 321 -14.53 2.51 19.62
N LEU A 322 -14.94 3.71 19.21
CA LEU A 322 -15.22 4.85 20.08
C LEU A 322 -16.72 4.95 20.45
N ASN A 323 -17.58 4.23 19.71
CA ASN A 323 -19.03 4.14 19.97
C ASN A 323 -19.34 2.90 20.81
#